data_d8519d1b2aec67b5eca65b852be05728
#
_entry.id   d8519d1b2aec67b5eca65b852be05728
#
_cell.length_a   1.000
_cell.length_b   1.000
_cell.length_c   1.000
_cell.angle_alpha   90.00
_cell.angle_beta   90.00
_cell.angle_gamma   90.00
#
_symmetry.space_group_name_H-M   'P 1'
#
loop_
_entity.id
_entity.type
_entity.pdbx_description
1 polymer ?
#
loop_
_entity_poly.entity_id
_entity_poly.type
_entity_poly.pdbx_seq_one_letter_code
_entity_poly.pdbx_strand_id
1 'polypeptide(L)'
;MSPSDFERVAREVAPYTEHVYLHVKGEPLLHPDLGEILAIAGRHGLRVNITTNGTLLPQRGEELLAAESLRQVNLSLHSQPGGNKTYLESCVAFARRAAQRGVFAVFRLWNGADGRETAQSLDRAFGAGGDLDQRILKERSVTLAERIFLSLDQTWEWPSLSHGIVAQEGICQGLRAMAGVLVDGTVVPCCLDGAGEAPLGNLLREPFSAIMQRTLEPCAERMRNRMLPLELCRRCTYRTRFR
;
A
#
# COMPACT_ATOMS: atom_id res chain seq x y z
N MET A 1 -9.04 -13.63 1.67
CA MET A 1 -8.09 -14.77 1.56
C MET A 1 -8.03 -15.45 2.89
N SER A 2 -8.16 -16.79 2.98
CA SER A 2 -8.00 -17.52 4.22
C SER A 2 -6.53 -17.56 4.67
N PRO A 3 -6.22 -17.83 5.96
CA PRO A 3 -4.84 -18.05 6.40
C PRO A 3 -4.12 -19.15 5.61
N SER A 4 -4.82 -20.25 5.29
CA SER A 4 -4.23 -21.37 4.51
C SER A 4 -3.89 -20.97 3.07
N ASP A 5 -4.74 -20.16 2.42
CA ASP A 5 -4.44 -19.61 1.09
C ASP A 5 -3.28 -18.62 1.15
N PHE A 6 -3.25 -17.78 2.19
CA PHE A 6 -2.14 -16.85 2.39
C PHE A 6 -0.81 -17.58 2.68
N GLU A 7 -0.83 -18.66 3.45
CA GLU A 7 0.35 -19.52 3.68
C GLU A 7 0.91 -20.03 2.35
N ARG A 8 0.04 -20.48 1.45
CA ARG A 8 0.45 -20.90 0.11
C ARG A 8 1.07 -19.75 -0.68
N VAL A 9 0.40 -18.59 -0.71
CA VAL A 9 0.91 -17.39 -1.38
C VAL A 9 2.26 -16.96 -0.79
N ALA A 10 2.38 -16.88 0.54
CA ALA A 10 3.60 -16.47 1.22
C ALA A 10 4.78 -17.37 0.86
N ARG A 11 4.58 -18.69 0.88
CA ARG A 11 5.60 -19.68 0.49
C ARG A 11 6.06 -19.48 -0.96
N GLU A 12 5.12 -19.24 -1.88
CA GLU A 12 5.42 -19.09 -3.31
C GLU A 12 6.16 -17.77 -3.61
N VAL A 13 5.87 -16.67 -2.88
CA VAL A 13 6.48 -15.36 -3.16
C VAL A 13 7.74 -15.07 -2.35
N ALA A 14 7.94 -15.71 -1.21
CA ALA A 14 9.10 -15.48 -0.34
C ALA A 14 10.48 -15.61 -1.05
N PRO A 15 10.70 -16.51 -2.03
CA PRO A 15 11.96 -16.55 -2.77
C PRO A 15 12.22 -15.31 -3.65
N TYR A 16 11.20 -14.47 -3.90
CA TYR A 16 11.28 -13.36 -4.86
C TYR A 16 11.19 -11.97 -4.19
N THR A 17 10.76 -11.90 -2.94
CA THR A 17 10.61 -10.63 -2.22
C THR A 17 10.75 -10.81 -0.72
N GLU A 18 11.30 -9.77 -0.07
CA GLU A 18 11.32 -9.66 1.39
C GLU A 18 10.11 -8.90 1.93
N HIS A 19 9.34 -8.23 1.07
CA HIS A 19 8.29 -7.31 1.50
C HIS A 19 6.96 -7.64 0.86
N VAL A 20 5.90 -7.67 1.68
CA VAL A 20 4.52 -7.77 1.23
C VAL A 20 3.69 -6.61 1.76
N TYR A 21 2.69 -6.22 0.96
CA TYR A 21 1.77 -5.13 1.28
C TYR A 21 0.37 -5.71 1.37
N LEU A 22 -0.21 -5.74 2.57
CA LEU A 22 -1.55 -6.27 2.77
C LEU A 22 -2.61 -5.21 2.43
N HIS A 23 -2.63 -4.83 1.17
CA HIS A 23 -3.65 -3.93 0.61
C HIS A 23 -3.66 -4.00 -0.93
N VAL A 24 -4.80 -4.27 -1.50
CA VAL A 24 -5.15 -3.91 -2.87
C VAL A 24 -6.41 -3.06 -2.79
N LYS A 25 -7.47 -3.61 -2.20
CA LYS A 25 -8.72 -2.92 -1.83
C LYS A 25 -9.15 -3.37 -0.44
N GLY A 26 -10.04 -2.59 0.19
CA GLY A 26 -10.61 -2.88 1.50
C GLY A 26 -9.76 -2.35 2.66
N GLU A 27 -10.09 -2.80 3.86
CA GLU A 27 -9.45 -2.42 5.12
C GLU A 27 -8.86 -3.66 5.79
N PRO A 28 -7.52 -3.78 5.89
CA PRO A 28 -6.88 -4.99 6.45
C PRO A 28 -7.27 -5.23 7.92
N LEU A 29 -7.54 -4.19 8.71
CA LEU A 29 -7.95 -4.35 10.11
C LEU A 29 -9.33 -4.97 10.29
N LEU A 30 -10.13 -5.11 9.22
CA LEU A 30 -11.38 -5.87 9.25
C LEU A 30 -11.17 -7.37 9.11
N HIS A 31 -9.96 -7.82 8.71
CA HIS A 31 -9.73 -9.27 8.54
C HIS A 31 -9.75 -9.97 9.91
N PRO A 32 -10.61 -10.99 10.13
CA PRO A 32 -10.74 -11.64 11.42
C PRO A 32 -9.43 -12.31 11.87
N ASP A 33 -8.70 -12.92 10.95
CA ASP A 33 -7.48 -13.69 11.21
C ASP A 33 -6.21 -12.90 10.89
N LEU A 34 -6.23 -11.57 11.04
CA LEU A 34 -5.08 -10.72 10.68
C LEU A 34 -3.80 -11.10 11.42
N GLY A 35 -3.91 -11.41 12.73
CA GLY A 35 -2.77 -11.84 13.54
C GLY A 35 -2.12 -13.12 13.02
N GLU A 36 -2.94 -14.09 12.59
CA GLU A 36 -2.44 -15.33 11.98
C GLU A 36 -1.74 -15.06 10.63
N ILE A 37 -2.32 -14.21 9.78
CA ILE A 37 -1.70 -13.78 8.52
C ILE A 37 -0.34 -13.13 8.76
N LEU A 38 -0.22 -12.26 9.76
CA LEU A 38 1.05 -11.63 10.12
C LEU A 38 2.06 -12.64 10.64
N ALA A 39 1.63 -13.61 11.44
CA ALA A 39 2.49 -14.70 11.92
C ALA A 39 2.98 -15.58 10.76
N ILE A 40 2.11 -15.90 9.80
CA ILE A 40 2.47 -16.62 8.57
C ILE A 40 3.55 -15.84 7.80
N ALA A 41 3.35 -14.55 7.55
CA ALA A 41 4.35 -13.74 6.87
C ALA A 41 5.72 -13.81 7.58
N GLY A 42 5.74 -13.71 8.90
CA GLY A 42 6.96 -13.82 9.71
C GLY A 42 7.66 -15.18 9.58
N ARG A 43 6.89 -16.29 9.59
CA ARG A 43 7.46 -17.65 9.39
C ARG A 43 8.15 -17.82 8.04
N HIS A 44 7.69 -17.10 7.01
CA HIS A 44 8.30 -17.10 5.68
C HIS A 44 9.37 -15.99 5.48
N GLY A 45 9.77 -15.28 6.55
CA GLY A 45 10.76 -14.21 6.49
C GLY A 45 10.27 -12.93 5.79
N LEU A 46 8.96 -12.81 5.56
CA LEU A 46 8.37 -11.65 4.90
C LEU A 46 8.13 -10.51 5.89
N ARG A 47 8.50 -9.31 5.49
CA ARG A 47 8.21 -8.07 6.21
C ARG A 47 6.93 -7.42 5.67
N VAL A 48 6.01 -7.11 6.57
CA VAL A 48 4.67 -6.66 6.20
C VAL A 48 4.56 -5.15 6.28
N ASN A 49 4.01 -4.55 5.22
CA ASN A 49 3.53 -3.18 5.20
C ASN A 49 1.99 -3.20 5.13
N ILE A 50 1.34 -2.40 5.97
CA ILE A 50 -0.13 -2.29 6.02
C ILE A 50 -0.53 -0.87 5.65
N THR A 51 -1.61 -0.73 4.89
CA THR A 51 -2.30 0.55 4.69
C THR A 51 -3.70 0.42 5.29
N THR A 52 -4.04 1.29 6.23
CA THR A 52 -5.32 1.29 6.94
C THR A 52 -5.94 2.68 6.95
N ASN A 53 -7.27 2.73 7.02
CA ASN A 53 -7.99 3.98 7.30
C ASN A 53 -7.87 4.41 8.77
N GLY A 54 -7.29 3.60 9.65
CA GLY A 54 -7.01 3.91 11.05
C GLY A 54 -8.20 3.83 12.00
N THR A 55 -9.42 3.60 11.52
CA THR A 55 -10.63 3.64 12.37
C THR A 55 -10.69 2.52 13.40
N LEU A 56 -10.04 1.40 13.13
CA LEU A 56 -9.98 0.22 14.01
C LEU A 56 -8.70 0.15 14.87
N LEU A 57 -7.84 1.15 14.83
CA LEU A 57 -6.62 1.18 15.65
C LEU A 57 -6.86 1.10 17.16
N PRO A 58 -7.92 1.71 17.73
CA PRO A 58 -8.21 1.53 19.15
C PRO A 58 -8.45 0.08 19.56
N GLN A 59 -9.03 -0.73 18.67
CA GLN A 59 -9.40 -2.13 18.93
C GLN A 59 -8.30 -3.12 18.49
N ARG A 60 -7.64 -2.87 17.35
CA ARG A 60 -6.72 -3.82 16.69
C ARG A 60 -5.25 -3.39 16.68
N GLY A 61 -4.96 -2.18 17.18
CA GLY A 61 -3.60 -1.61 17.12
C GLY A 61 -2.57 -2.42 17.91
N GLU A 62 -2.93 -2.98 19.08
CA GLU A 62 -2.00 -3.80 19.87
C GLU A 62 -1.69 -5.13 19.17
N GLU A 63 -2.67 -5.75 18.54
CA GLU A 63 -2.47 -6.96 17.74
C GLU A 63 -1.48 -6.71 16.59
N LEU A 64 -1.61 -5.56 15.90
CA LEU A 64 -0.64 -5.17 14.89
C LEU A 64 0.77 -5.05 15.45
N LEU A 65 0.92 -4.33 16.56
CA LEU A 65 2.22 -4.04 17.16
C LEU A 65 2.87 -5.26 17.83
N ALA A 66 2.10 -6.32 18.08
CA ALA A 66 2.63 -7.59 18.57
C ALA A 66 3.30 -8.43 17.48
N ALA A 67 3.04 -8.13 16.20
CA ALA A 67 3.55 -8.92 15.08
C ALA A 67 4.99 -8.52 14.71
N GLU A 68 5.95 -9.43 14.87
CA GLU A 68 7.36 -9.22 14.52
C GLU A 68 7.59 -8.97 13.02
N SER A 69 6.71 -9.49 12.18
CA SER A 69 6.75 -9.27 10.73
C SER A 69 6.36 -7.85 10.32
N LEU A 70 5.67 -7.09 11.20
CA LEU A 70 5.21 -5.76 10.86
C LEU A 70 6.39 -4.78 10.72
N ARG A 71 6.55 -4.21 9.55
CA ARG A 71 7.59 -3.23 9.25
C ARG A 71 7.05 -1.80 9.22
N GLN A 72 5.88 -1.60 8.62
CA GLN A 72 5.35 -0.26 8.36
C GLN A 72 3.83 -0.23 8.37
N VAL A 73 3.26 0.82 8.92
CA VAL A 73 1.83 1.13 8.84
C VAL A 73 1.64 2.49 8.16
N ASN A 74 0.88 2.49 7.07
CA ASN A 74 0.43 3.69 6.40
C ASN A 74 -0.98 4.03 6.88
N LEU A 75 -1.16 5.23 7.43
CA LEU A 75 -2.40 5.76 7.97
C LEU A 75 -3.05 6.71 6.95
N SER A 76 -4.13 6.28 6.32
CA SER A 76 -4.82 7.03 5.27
C SER A 76 -5.76 8.08 5.86
N LEU A 77 -5.23 9.24 6.25
CA LEU A 77 -5.99 10.29 6.96
C LEU A 77 -7.10 10.95 6.12
N HIS A 78 -7.03 10.83 4.78
CA HIS A 78 -8.09 11.27 3.89
C HIS A 78 -9.40 10.49 4.05
N SER A 79 -9.38 9.35 4.72
CA SER A 79 -10.58 8.57 5.07
C SER A 79 -11.26 9.06 6.33
N GLN A 80 -10.79 10.16 6.93
CA GLN A 80 -11.32 10.71 8.17
C GLN A 80 -12.77 11.19 7.98
N PRO A 81 -13.72 10.69 8.78
CA PRO A 81 -15.03 11.31 8.87
C PRO A 81 -14.91 12.72 9.45
N GLY A 82 -15.35 13.73 8.72
CA GLY A 82 -15.17 15.15 8.95
C GLY A 82 -14.92 15.59 10.40
N GLY A 83 -13.71 16.07 10.68
CA GLY A 83 -13.39 16.77 11.91
C GLY A 83 -13.29 15.96 13.20
N ASN A 84 -13.26 14.63 13.16
CA ASN A 84 -13.15 13.82 14.38
C ASN A 84 -11.73 13.90 15.00
N LYS A 85 -11.59 14.82 15.97
CA LYS A 85 -10.33 15.09 16.69
C LYS A 85 -9.80 13.84 17.39
N THR A 86 -10.68 13.04 18.00
CA THR A 86 -10.33 11.79 18.69
C THR A 86 -9.72 10.75 17.75
N TYR A 87 -10.15 10.72 16.48
CA TYR A 87 -9.57 9.85 15.46
C TYR A 87 -8.10 10.20 15.19
N LEU A 88 -7.79 11.50 14.95
CA LEU A 88 -6.42 11.92 14.69
C LEU A 88 -5.52 11.67 15.90
N GLU A 89 -6.02 11.95 17.11
CA GLU A 89 -5.31 11.67 18.37
C GLU A 89 -4.98 10.17 18.51
N SER A 90 -5.92 9.30 18.16
CA SER A 90 -5.71 7.84 18.15
C SER A 90 -4.64 7.42 17.14
N CYS A 91 -4.66 7.98 15.93
CA CYS A 91 -3.63 7.72 14.91
C CYS A 91 -2.24 8.21 15.36
N VAL A 92 -2.14 9.39 15.98
CA VAL A 92 -0.89 9.92 16.53
C VAL A 92 -0.36 9.05 17.67
N ALA A 93 -1.23 8.66 18.61
CA ALA A 93 -0.86 7.78 19.71
C ALA A 93 -0.35 6.41 19.21
N PHE A 94 -1.03 5.84 18.23
CA PHE A 94 -0.58 4.60 17.58
C PHE A 94 0.78 4.77 16.89
N ALA A 95 0.96 5.83 16.10
CA ALA A 95 2.21 6.09 15.38
C ALA A 95 3.42 6.20 16.33
N ARG A 96 3.25 6.85 17.48
CA ARG A 96 4.29 6.94 18.52
C ARG A 96 4.65 5.57 19.10
N ARG A 97 3.65 4.75 19.42
CA ARG A 97 3.88 3.38 19.91
C ARG A 97 4.53 2.49 18.86
N ALA A 98 4.12 2.63 17.59
CA ALA A 98 4.73 1.92 16.47
C ALA A 98 6.22 2.26 16.35
N ALA A 99 6.57 3.54 16.38
CA ALA A 99 7.96 4.01 16.32
C ALA A 99 8.80 3.47 17.49
N GLN A 100 8.27 3.45 18.72
CA GLN A 100 8.95 2.89 19.91
C GLN A 100 9.24 1.38 19.74
N ARG A 101 8.43 0.66 18.96
CA ARG A 101 8.64 -0.75 18.65
C ARG A 101 9.44 -0.99 17.36
N GLY A 102 10.04 0.07 16.78
CA GLY A 102 10.84 -0.04 15.57
C GLY A 102 10.04 -0.09 14.26
N VAL A 103 8.71 0.05 14.33
CA VAL A 103 7.81 0.05 13.17
C VAL A 103 7.70 1.46 12.58
N PHE A 104 7.80 1.58 11.27
CA PHE A 104 7.57 2.85 10.57
C PHE A 104 6.08 3.20 10.55
N ALA A 105 5.75 4.46 10.81
CA ALA A 105 4.41 5.01 10.66
C ALA A 105 4.41 6.14 9.62
N VAL A 106 3.54 6.05 8.62
CA VAL A 106 3.42 7.05 7.57
C VAL A 106 1.99 7.58 7.52
N PHE A 107 1.79 8.83 7.89
CA PHE A 107 0.55 9.53 7.65
C PHE A 107 0.44 9.89 6.18
N ARG A 108 -0.66 9.52 5.53
CA ARG A 108 -0.90 9.78 4.12
C ARG A 108 -2.05 10.77 3.95
N LEU A 109 -1.76 11.88 3.31
CA LEU A 109 -2.74 12.88 2.89
C LEU A 109 -2.89 12.87 1.37
N TRP A 110 -4.08 13.23 0.90
CA TRP A 110 -4.31 13.57 -0.49
C TRP A 110 -4.50 15.07 -0.63
N ASN A 111 -4.18 15.62 -1.80
CA ASN A 111 -4.41 17.03 -2.10
C ASN A 111 -5.89 17.39 -1.89
N GLY A 112 -6.17 18.37 -1.05
CA GLY A 112 -7.50 18.88 -0.76
C GLY A 112 -7.48 19.89 0.39
N ALA A 113 -8.56 20.64 0.59
CA ALA A 113 -8.68 21.64 1.67
C ALA A 113 -8.48 21.01 3.06
N ASP A 114 -9.03 19.82 3.28
CA ASP A 114 -8.92 19.10 4.56
C ASP A 114 -7.49 18.68 4.88
N GLY A 115 -6.61 18.53 3.88
CA GLY A 115 -5.22 18.15 4.05
C GLY A 115 -4.39 19.19 4.79
N ARG A 116 -4.69 20.49 4.61
CA ARG A 116 -3.96 21.58 5.29
C ARG A 116 -4.25 21.59 6.77
N GLU A 117 -5.51 21.53 7.18
CA GLU A 117 -5.91 21.52 8.59
C GLU A 117 -5.35 20.29 9.32
N THR A 118 -5.38 19.14 8.67
CA THR A 118 -4.78 17.90 9.19
C THR A 118 -3.27 18.04 9.33
N ALA A 119 -2.57 18.62 8.35
CA ALA A 119 -1.12 18.89 8.44
C ALA A 119 -0.78 19.82 9.62
N GLN A 120 -1.54 20.91 9.82
CA GLN A 120 -1.36 21.81 10.96
C GLN A 120 -1.62 21.11 12.30
N SER A 121 -2.57 20.19 12.34
CA SER A 121 -2.83 19.40 13.56
C SER A 121 -1.72 18.41 13.87
N LEU A 122 -1.12 17.79 12.85
CA LEU A 122 0.09 16.97 13.00
C LEU A 122 1.30 17.82 13.40
N ASP A 123 1.44 19.04 12.85
CA ASP A 123 2.49 19.97 13.24
C ASP A 123 2.45 20.26 14.74
N ARG A 124 1.27 20.62 15.27
CA ARG A 124 1.08 20.82 16.71
C ARG A 124 1.38 19.56 17.52
N ALA A 125 0.96 18.39 17.02
CA ALA A 125 1.15 17.12 17.73
C ALA A 125 2.64 16.72 17.83
N PHE A 126 3.45 17.01 16.82
CA PHE A 126 4.86 16.61 16.76
C PHE A 126 5.85 17.75 16.98
N GLY A 127 5.40 19.01 17.07
CA GLY A 127 6.27 20.16 17.21
C GLY A 127 7.18 20.35 15.98
N ALA A 128 6.62 20.19 14.77
CA ALA A 128 7.40 20.11 13.54
C ALA A 128 7.80 21.48 12.94
N GLY A 129 7.63 22.59 13.68
CA GLY A 129 8.16 23.91 13.33
C GLY A 129 7.13 24.95 12.90
N GLY A 130 5.83 24.62 12.80
CA GLY A 130 4.75 25.57 12.50
C GLY A 130 4.49 25.80 11.01
N ASP A 131 5.26 25.16 10.11
CA ASP A 131 5.19 25.32 8.65
C ASP A 131 4.94 24.04 7.87
N LEU A 132 4.50 22.98 8.55
CA LEU A 132 4.36 21.65 7.98
C LEU A 132 3.40 21.62 6.75
N ASP A 133 2.34 22.42 6.76
CA ASP A 133 1.40 22.55 5.66
C ASP A 133 2.04 23.14 4.40
N GLN A 134 3.04 24.00 4.53
CA GLN A 134 3.80 24.55 3.41
C GLN A 134 4.89 23.59 2.95
N ARG A 135 5.62 23.00 3.90
CA ARG A 135 6.69 22.04 3.62
C ARG A 135 6.17 20.81 2.88
N ILE A 136 5.06 20.22 3.31
CA ILE A 136 4.53 19.02 2.68
C ILE A 136 4.09 19.24 1.22
N LEU A 137 3.63 20.45 0.87
CA LEU A 137 3.30 20.79 -0.51
C LEU A 137 4.55 20.84 -1.42
N LYS A 138 5.69 21.28 -0.87
CA LYS A 138 6.97 21.39 -1.58
C LYS A 138 7.73 20.06 -1.61
N GLU A 139 7.88 19.44 -0.45
CA GLU A 139 8.74 18.27 -0.26
C GLU A 139 8.02 16.95 -0.57
N ARG A 140 6.68 16.92 -0.54
CA ARG A 140 5.80 15.75 -0.75
C ARG A 140 5.95 14.65 0.30
N SER A 141 7.02 14.65 1.08
CA SER A 141 7.24 13.78 2.21
C SER A 141 8.10 14.51 3.26
N VAL A 142 7.66 14.50 4.50
CA VAL A 142 8.33 15.19 5.63
C VAL A 142 8.48 14.22 6.79
N THR A 143 9.64 14.23 7.44
CA THR A 143 9.86 13.52 8.71
C THR A 143 9.26 14.32 9.85
N LEU A 144 8.36 13.71 10.62
CA LEU A 144 7.73 14.32 11.81
C LEU A 144 8.49 13.98 13.10
N ALA A 145 8.96 12.75 13.18
CA ALA A 145 9.77 12.24 14.29
C ALA A 145 10.54 11.00 13.81
N GLU A 146 11.38 10.42 14.66
CA GLU A 146 12.05 9.16 14.33
C GLU A 146 11.02 8.10 13.93
N ARG A 147 11.20 7.49 12.73
CA ARG A 147 10.29 6.50 12.12
C ARG A 147 8.87 6.97 11.86
N ILE A 148 8.57 8.26 11.98
CA ILE A 148 7.23 8.83 11.72
C ILE A 148 7.33 9.86 10.60
N PHE A 149 6.53 9.67 9.56
CA PHE A 149 6.55 10.49 8.35
C PHE A 149 5.15 10.98 7.98
N LEU A 150 5.11 12.11 7.28
CA LEU A 150 3.93 12.58 6.56
C LEU A 150 4.23 12.52 5.07
N SER A 151 3.30 11.97 4.28
CA SER A 151 3.38 11.91 2.82
C SER A 151 2.14 12.50 2.19
N LEU A 152 2.33 13.34 1.17
CA LEU A 152 1.26 13.93 0.37
C LEU A 152 1.26 13.32 -1.03
N ASP A 153 0.12 12.79 -1.43
CA ASP A 153 -0.10 12.25 -2.77
C ASP A 153 -1.27 12.96 -3.46
N GLN A 154 -1.44 12.71 -4.74
CA GLN A 154 -2.57 13.19 -5.52
C GLN A 154 -3.62 12.10 -5.65
N THR A 155 -4.87 12.49 -5.68
CA THR A 155 -5.96 11.59 -6.04
C THR A 155 -5.75 11.02 -7.45
N TRP A 156 -6.23 9.82 -7.67
CA TRP A 156 -6.21 9.17 -8.98
C TRP A 156 -7.51 8.42 -9.20
N GLU A 157 -7.79 8.13 -10.44
CA GLU A 157 -8.87 7.25 -10.83
C GLU A 157 -8.36 5.81 -10.93
N TRP A 158 -9.11 4.86 -10.39
CA TRP A 158 -8.78 3.44 -10.51
C TRP A 158 -8.80 3.04 -11.98
N PRO A 159 -7.74 2.36 -12.48
CA PRO A 159 -7.72 1.94 -13.87
C PRO A 159 -8.85 0.93 -14.15
N SER A 160 -9.45 1.05 -15.33
CA SER A 160 -10.45 0.13 -15.82
C SER A 160 -10.36 -0.02 -17.35
N LEU A 161 -10.71 -1.18 -17.87
CA LEU A 161 -10.80 -1.43 -19.31
C LEU A 161 -11.95 -0.63 -19.96
N SER A 162 -12.89 -0.10 -19.17
CA SER A 162 -13.94 0.81 -19.66
C SER A 162 -13.44 2.23 -19.98
N HIS A 163 -12.26 2.61 -19.46
CA HIS A 163 -11.69 3.94 -19.71
C HIS A 163 -11.08 4.04 -21.12
N GLY A 164 -10.97 5.27 -21.62
CA GLY A 164 -10.24 5.55 -22.85
C GLY A 164 -8.74 5.25 -22.73
N ILE A 165 -8.09 5.02 -23.86
CA ILE A 165 -6.64 4.86 -23.93
C ILE A 165 -5.96 6.19 -23.61
N VAL A 166 -5.11 6.19 -22.61
CA VAL A 166 -4.34 7.37 -22.15
C VAL A 166 -3.00 7.47 -22.89
N ALA A 167 -2.35 6.32 -23.14
CA ALA A 167 -1.10 6.26 -23.90
C ALA A 167 -0.79 4.83 -24.36
N GLN A 168 0.03 4.72 -25.40
CA GLN A 168 0.54 3.44 -25.93
C GLN A 168 1.90 3.08 -25.33
N GLU A 169 2.68 4.09 -24.92
CA GLU A 169 4.04 3.95 -24.41
C GLU A 169 4.21 4.63 -23.06
N GLY A 170 5.22 4.24 -22.31
CA GLY A 170 5.60 4.85 -21.04
C GLY A 170 6.18 3.87 -20.06
N ILE A 171 6.48 4.34 -18.85
CA ILE A 171 7.03 3.55 -17.75
C ILE A 171 6.08 3.55 -16.55
N CYS A 172 6.19 2.50 -15.72
CA CYS A 172 5.46 2.40 -14.46
C CYS A 172 6.25 1.49 -13.49
N GLN A 173 5.95 1.57 -12.19
CA GLN A 173 6.48 0.64 -11.19
C GLN A 173 5.75 -0.71 -11.22
N GLY A 174 4.50 -0.74 -11.67
CA GLY A 174 3.77 -2.00 -11.88
C GLY A 174 4.54 -2.95 -12.81
N LEU A 175 4.51 -4.25 -12.56
CA LEU A 175 5.27 -5.29 -13.23
C LEU A 175 6.80 -5.23 -13.03
N ARG A 176 7.38 -4.04 -12.80
CA ARG A 176 8.83 -3.85 -12.64
C ARG A 176 9.30 -4.05 -11.20
N ALA A 177 8.56 -3.50 -10.25
CA ALA A 177 8.90 -3.48 -8.84
C ALA A 177 7.81 -4.11 -7.98
N MET A 178 6.66 -4.42 -8.54
CA MET A 178 5.54 -5.03 -7.83
C MET A 178 4.63 -5.82 -8.75
N ALA A 179 3.94 -6.80 -8.18
CA ALA A 179 2.74 -7.43 -8.68
C ALA A 179 1.73 -7.51 -7.53
N GLY A 180 0.46 -7.73 -7.82
CA GLY A 180 -0.56 -7.95 -6.81
C GLY A 180 -1.06 -9.40 -6.82
N VAL A 181 -1.61 -9.84 -5.68
CA VAL A 181 -2.34 -11.10 -5.56
C VAL A 181 -3.68 -10.82 -4.92
N LEU A 182 -4.77 -11.13 -5.60
CA LEU A 182 -6.13 -10.92 -5.10
C LEU A 182 -6.53 -12.03 -4.12
N VAL A 183 -7.66 -11.85 -3.45
CA VAL A 183 -8.14 -12.77 -2.40
C VAL A 183 -8.41 -14.19 -2.89
N ASP A 184 -8.67 -14.37 -4.19
CA ASP A 184 -8.88 -15.64 -4.88
C ASP A 184 -7.60 -16.25 -5.48
N GLY A 185 -6.43 -15.63 -5.19
CA GLY A 185 -5.13 -16.04 -5.69
C GLY A 185 -4.78 -15.50 -7.08
N THR A 186 -5.65 -14.73 -7.73
CA THR A 186 -5.37 -14.13 -9.04
C THR A 186 -4.18 -13.16 -8.95
N VAL A 187 -3.18 -13.37 -9.79
CA VAL A 187 -2.02 -12.48 -9.92
C VAL A 187 -2.35 -11.36 -10.89
N VAL A 188 -2.08 -10.12 -10.48
CA VAL A 188 -2.36 -8.89 -11.23
C VAL A 188 -1.10 -8.02 -11.36
N PRO A 189 -1.02 -7.11 -12.36
CA PRO A 189 0.20 -6.36 -12.67
C PRO A 189 0.63 -5.37 -11.58
N CYS A 190 -0.29 -4.90 -10.75
CA CYS A 190 0.00 -3.95 -9.68
C CYS A 190 -1.16 -3.84 -8.69
N CYS A 191 -0.96 -3.11 -7.59
CA CYS A 191 -1.98 -2.89 -6.56
C CYS A 191 -3.19 -2.05 -7.03
N LEU A 192 -3.17 -1.46 -8.22
CA LEU A 192 -4.30 -0.70 -8.75
C LEU A 192 -5.29 -1.57 -9.57
N ASP A 193 -4.90 -2.77 -9.97
CA ASP A 193 -5.81 -3.73 -10.61
C ASP A 193 -6.59 -4.53 -9.54
N GLY A 194 -7.36 -3.83 -8.73
CA GLY A 194 -8.14 -4.48 -7.68
C GLY A 194 -9.42 -5.17 -8.17
N ALA A 195 -9.75 -5.05 -9.44
CA ALA A 195 -10.86 -5.77 -10.09
C ALA A 195 -10.39 -7.02 -10.83
N GLY A 196 -9.05 -7.22 -11.00
CA GLY A 196 -8.50 -8.36 -11.73
C GLY A 196 -8.77 -8.29 -13.23
N GLU A 197 -8.84 -7.08 -13.80
CA GLU A 197 -9.13 -6.88 -15.23
C GLU A 197 -7.96 -7.29 -16.14
N ALA A 198 -6.76 -7.45 -15.58
CA ALA A 198 -5.58 -7.91 -16.31
C ALA A 198 -4.91 -9.11 -15.60
N PRO A 199 -5.58 -10.26 -15.51
CA PRO A 199 -5.06 -11.43 -14.78
C PRO A 199 -3.82 -12.01 -15.48
N LEU A 200 -2.80 -12.36 -14.69
CA LEU A 200 -1.53 -12.91 -15.19
C LEU A 200 -1.35 -14.40 -14.84
N GLY A 201 -2.15 -14.93 -13.95
CA GLY A 201 -2.14 -16.30 -13.46
C GLY A 201 -2.85 -16.42 -12.12
N ASN A 202 -2.75 -17.57 -11.44
CA ASN A 202 -3.38 -17.77 -10.14
C ASN A 202 -2.51 -18.64 -9.22
N LEU A 203 -2.05 -18.08 -8.09
CA LEU A 203 -1.15 -18.74 -7.14
C LEU A 203 -1.79 -19.91 -6.36
N LEU A 204 -3.11 -20.00 -6.34
CA LEU A 204 -3.81 -21.13 -5.75
C LEU A 204 -3.96 -22.32 -6.74
N ARG A 205 -3.49 -22.16 -7.98
CA ARG A 205 -3.62 -23.18 -9.05
C ARG A 205 -2.27 -23.60 -9.63
N GLU A 206 -1.30 -22.69 -9.68
CA GLU A 206 -0.01 -22.92 -10.32
C GLU A 206 1.13 -22.24 -9.51
N PRO A 207 2.40 -22.71 -9.63
CA PRO A 207 3.53 -22.10 -8.90
C PRO A 207 3.86 -20.71 -9.44
N PHE A 208 4.36 -19.84 -8.56
CA PHE A 208 4.73 -18.47 -8.94
C PHE A 208 5.83 -18.41 -9.99
N SER A 209 6.77 -19.37 -9.97
CA SER A 209 7.83 -19.46 -10.99
C SER A 209 7.27 -19.61 -12.41
N ALA A 210 6.19 -20.38 -12.58
CA ALA A 210 5.56 -20.55 -13.89
C ALA A 210 4.89 -19.25 -14.36
N ILE A 211 4.21 -18.53 -13.45
CA ILE A 211 3.60 -17.22 -13.73
C ILE A 211 4.68 -16.20 -14.07
N MET A 212 5.80 -16.18 -13.32
CA MET A 212 6.94 -15.31 -13.58
C MET A 212 7.44 -15.47 -15.00
N GLN A 213 7.81 -16.68 -15.40
CA GLN A 213 8.39 -16.97 -16.71
C GLN A 213 7.41 -16.72 -17.87
N ARG A 214 6.16 -17.13 -17.71
CA ARG A 214 5.16 -17.04 -18.77
C ARG A 214 4.64 -15.62 -19.00
N THR A 215 4.45 -14.84 -17.94
CA THR A 215 3.71 -13.56 -18.02
C THR A 215 4.41 -12.37 -17.40
N LEU A 216 4.87 -12.48 -16.15
CA LEU A 216 5.41 -11.31 -15.43
C LEU A 216 6.72 -10.80 -16.04
N GLU A 217 7.70 -11.67 -16.28
CA GLU A 217 9.01 -11.27 -16.87
C GLU A 217 8.87 -10.69 -18.28
N PRO A 218 8.14 -11.33 -19.22
CA PRO A 218 7.90 -10.73 -20.55
C PRO A 218 7.20 -9.37 -20.48
N CYS A 219 6.23 -9.21 -19.58
CA CYS A 219 5.56 -7.93 -19.38
C CYS A 219 6.49 -6.88 -18.74
N ALA A 220 7.30 -7.28 -17.77
CA ALA A 220 8.28 -6.41 -17.13
C ALA A 220 9.36 -5.94 -18.13
N GLU A 221 9.81 -6.81 -19.01
CA GLU A 221 10.77 -6.46 -20.08
C GLU A 221 10.17 -5.43 -21.04
N ARG A 222 8.94 -5.64 -21.50
CA ARG A 222 8.24 -4.65 -22.34
C ARG A 222 8.11 -3.31 -21.62
N MET A 223 7.76 -3.31 -20.32
CA MET A 223 7.67 -2.08 -19.51
C MET A 223 9.03 -1.38 -19.39
N ARG A 224 10.15 -2.10 -19.23
CA ARG A 224 11.50 -1.53 -19.23
C ARG A 224 11.83 -0.85 -20.57
N ASN A 225 11.36 -1.41 -21.67
CA ASN A 225 11.50 -0.87 -23.02
C ASN A 225 10.44 0.19 -23.37
N ARG A 226 9.79 0.78 -22.35
CA ARG A 226 8.76 1.82 -22.45
C ARG A 226 7.49 1.39 -23.21
N MET A 227 7.28 0.12 -23.44
CA MET A 227 6.07 -0.43 -24.05
C MET A 227 5.08 -0.83 -22.94
N LEU A 228 3.86 -0.31 -22.98
CA LEU A 228 2.81 -0.69 -22.04
C LEU A 228 2.27 -2.08 -22.44
N PRO A 229 2.57 -3.14 -21.66
CA PRO A 229 2.34 -4.51 -22.11
C PRO A 229 0.87 -4.91 -22.09
N LEU A 230 0.08 -4.32 -21.19
CA LEU A 230 -1.31 -4.68 -20.94
C LEU A 230 -2.25 -3.54 -21.34
N GLU A 231 -3.45 -3.88 -21.78
CA GLU A 231 -4.44 -2.89 -22.17
C GLU A 231 -4.86 -2.01 -20.98
N LEU A 232 -5.02 -2.59 -19.80
CA LEU A 232 -5.27 -1.84 -18.57
C LEU A 232 -4.19 -0.77 -18.30
N CYS A 233 -2.90 -1.10 -18.56
CA CYS A 233 -1.80 -0.14 -18.40
C CYS A 233 -1.92 1.05 -19.36
N ARG A 234 -2.44 0.84 -20.57
CA ARG A 234 -2.65 1.90 -21.57
C ARG A 234 -3.81 2.83 -21.20
N ARG A 235 -4.74 2.38 -20.34
CA ARG A 235 -5.91 3.13 -19.87
C ARG A 235 -5.72 3.75 -18.48
N CYS A 236 -4.56 3.52 -17.84
CA CYS A 236 -4.28 3.96 -16.48
C CYS A 236 -3.74 5.39 -16.46
N THR A 237 -4.48 6.31 -15.82
CA THR A 237 -4.03 7.70 -15.61
C THR A 237 -2.93 7.80 -14.56
N TYR A 238 -2.89 6.90 -13.58
CA TYR A 238 -1.87 6.92 -12.51
C TYR A 238 -0.44 6.83 -13.05
N ARG A 239 -0.21 6.10 -14.13
CA ARG A 239 1.11 5.95 -14.73
C ARG A 239 1.71 7.25 -15.26
N THR A 240 0.89 8.29 -15.57
CA THR A 240 1.38 9.58 -16.07
C THR A 240 2.29 10.32 -15.09
N ARG A 241 2.36 9.84 -13.84
CA ARG A 241 3.27 10.32 -12.80
C ARG A 241 4.72 9.89 -13.01
N PHE A 242 4.94 8.84 -13.79
CA PHE A 242 6.26 8.31 -14.12
C PHE A 242 6.68 8.82 -15.51
N ARG A 243 7.79 9.54 -15.58
CA ARG A 243 8.35 10.14 -16.80
C ARG A 243 9.66 9.45 -17.21
#